data_84b4e0be5f5a68a8297f593a60f984ab
#
_entry.id   84b4e0be5f5a68a8297f593a60f984ab
#
_cell.length_a   1.000
_cell.length_b   1.000
_cell.length_c   1.000
_cell.angle_alpha   90.00
_cell.angle_beta   90.00
_cell.angle_gamma   90.00
#
_symmetry.space_group_name_H-M   'P 1'
#
loop_
_entity.id
_entity.type
_entity.pdbx_description
1 polymer ?
#
loop_
_entity_poly.entity_id
_entity_poly.type
_entity_poly.pdbx_seq_one_letter_code
_entity_poly.pdbx_strand_id
1 'polypeptide(L)'
;MGGGSAAADPGGDRAARVSAAMGTATIRDITFTAQNPSFGGPLVEGYGAHMADRNRRFLLRQRPTGRIGPDTFELNEEAIPELADGEALARVDWISLDPTNRMWINDTPSYLPPVGIGEVMRAGGLGEIVASKTPRFTVGQKVQGLLGWQEYAVLSDTAMVNPVDVAEGISPSAYLGALGMTGLTAWIGIRDIGKPQPGETVVVSAAAGAVGSVAGQLAKADGARVVGIAGGPEKCALLTEQLGFDAAVDHRADDWAAQLAAATPNGIDVDFENVGGDLMDAIFARLNIGARVALCGLISGYNAADPPPGPRAFGNLLIQRATLRGFIVLDHFGRAPEAMTEIAGLIEAGKLTPLETVVEGFEQLPTAINMLFDGKNVGKLVVKVG
;
A
#
# COMPACT_ATOMS: atom_id res chain seq x y z
N MET A 1 16.67 -47.45 32.69
CA MET A 1 15.72 -46.84 33.61
C MET A 1 16.08 -45.34 33.63
N GLY A 2 15.39 -44.42 33.13
CA GLY A 2 14.00 -44.23 32.92
C GLY A 2 13.73 -42.76 33.20
N GLY A 3 12.90 -42.15 32.46
CA GLY A 3 12.28 -40.91 32.86
C GLY A 3 12.61 -39.69 32.00
N GLY A 4 12.03 -39.63 30.81
CA GLY A 4 11.86 -38.37 30.09
C GLY A 4 10.73 -37.53 30.71
N SER A 5 10.99 -36.26 30.95
CA SER A 5 9.97 -35.26 31.29
C SER A 5 9.84 -34.32 30.11
N ALA A 6 8.68 -34.37 29.45
CA ALA A 6 8.28 -33.39 28.44
C ALA A 6 7.90 -32.08 29.14
N ALA A 7 8.56 -30.99 28.79
CA ALA A 7 8.17 -29.64 29.18
C ALA A 7 7.08 -29.12 28.22
N ALA A 8 5.94 -28.72 28.77
CA ALA A 8 4.83 -28.13 28.07
C ALA A 8 5.16 -26.71 27.63
N ASP A 9 4.75 -26.39 26.40
CA ASP A 9 4.83 -25.08 25.77
C ASP A 9 3.81 -24.11 26.42
N PRO A 10 4.22 -22.92 26.91
CA PRO A 10 3.33 -21.93 27.51
C PRO A 10 2.81 -20.86 26.52
N GLY A 11 2.80 -21.12 25.20
CA GLY A 11 2.43 -20.11 24.16
C GLY A 11 0.94 -19.93 23.89
N GLY A 12 0.06 -20.81 24.42
CA GLY A 12 -1.36 -20.88 24.00
C GLY A 12 -2.37 -19.97 24.70
N ASP A 13 -2.00 -19.26 25.79
CA ASP A 13 -3.01 -18.64 26.67
C ASP A 13 -2.92 -17.11 26.81
N ARG A 14 -2.12 -16.42 26.03
CA ARG A 14 -2.02 -14.95 26.08
C ARG A 14 -3.01 -14.21 25.17
N ALA A 15 -3.48 -14.84 24.10
CA ALA A 15 -4.45 -14.23 23.17
C ALA A 15 -5.88 -14.19 23.74
N ALA A 16 -6.20 -15.03 24.74
CA ALA A 16 -7.54 -15.16 25.29
C ALA A 16 -7.86 -14.21 26.48
N ARG A 17 -6.88 -13.48 27.01
CA ARG A 17 -7.08 -12.65 28.22
C ARG A 17 -7.16 -11.14 28.03
N VAL A 18 -7.04 -10.64 26.79
CA VAL A 18 -7.19 -9.19 26.50
C VAL A 18 -8.63 -8.81 26.14
N SER A 19 -9.56 -9.76 26.15
CA SER A 19 -10.93 -9.66 25.61
C SER A 19 -12.01 -9.21 26.58
N ALA A 20 -11.72 -8.67 27.76
CA ALA A 20 -12.74 -8.48 28.82
C ALA A 20 -12.91 -7.05 29.34
N ALA A 21 -12.44 -6.03 28.66
CA ALA A 21 -12.71 -4.64 29.08
C ALA A 21 -12.64 -3.72 27.85
N MET A 22 -13.80 -3.48 27.23
CA MET A 22 -14.23 -2.21 26.65
C MET A 22 -15.37 -2.49 25.66
N GLY A 23 -16.57 -2.00 25.98
CA GLY A 23 -17.71 -2.02 25.06
C GLY A 23 -17.55 -0.89 24.05
N THR A 24 -17.19 -1.25 22.83
CA THR A 24 -17.33 -0.51 21.56
C THR A 24 -16.88 -1.46 20.45
N ALA A 25 -17.44 -1.36 19.27
CA ALA A 25 -17.24 -2.24 18.13
C ALA A 25 -15.77 -2.70 17.98
N THR A 26 -15.56 -3.99 18.17
CA THR A 26 -14.23 -4.60 18.15
C THR A 26 -13.92 -5.07 16.74
N ILE A 27 -12.75 -4.70 16.22
CA ILE A 27 -12.14 -5.18 14.94
C ILE A 27 -11.89 -6.72 14.98
N ARG A 28 -12.69 -7.47 15.74
CA ARG A 28 -12.53 -8.92 15.87
C ARG A 28 -12.94 -9.72 14.65
N ASP A 29 -13.62 -9.09 13.69
CA ASP A 29 -14.22 -9.78 12.54
C ASP A 29 -13.46 -9.52 11.20
N ILE A 30 -12.23 -9.00 11.26
CA ILE A 30 -11.39 -8.90 10.06
C ILE A 30 -10.79 -10.29 9.78
N THR A 31 -11.58 -11.17 9.18
CA THR A 31 -11.12 -12.48 8.72
C THR A 31 -11.01 -12.49 7.19
N PHE A 32 -9.79 -12.67 6.69
CA PHE A 32 -9.61 -13.19 5.34
C PHE A 32 -10.01 -14.68 5.37
N THR A 33 -11.26 -14.98 5.08
CA THR A 33 -11.71 -16.37 5.01
C THR A 33 -11.29 -17.01 3.68
N ALA A 34 -10.23 -17.80 3.74
CA ALA A 34 -10.02 -18.88 2.80
C ALA A 34 -10.72 -20.13 3.35
N GLN A 35 -12.05 -20.16 3.39
CA GLN A 35 -12.80 -21.40 3.67
C GLN A 35 -14.15 -21.39 2.98
N ASN A 36 -14.40 -22.45 2.19
CA ASN A 36 -15.67 -22.80 1.60
C ASN A 36 -16.71 -23.17 2.66
N PRO A 37 -17.92 -22.68 2.60
CA PRO A 37 -19.08 -23.42 3.03
C PRO A 37 -20.05 -23.66 1.87
N SER A 38 -20.34 -24.93 1.65
CA SER A 38 -21.45 -25.40 0.84
C SER A 38 -22.78 -25.02 1.52
N PHE A 39 -23.54 -24.12 0.89
CA PHE A 39 -24.99 -24.00 1.13
C PHE A 39 -25.68 -23.63 -0.19
N GLY A 40 -26.45 -24.58 -0.68
CA GLY A 40 -27.44 -24.36 -1.73
C GLY A 40 -28.67 -23.69 -1.13
N GLY A 41 -29.00 -22.50 -1.61
CA GLY A 41 -30.26 -21.81 -1.39
C GLY A 41 -30.73 -21.15 -2.68
N PRO A 42 -32.04 -20.98 -2.90
CA PRO A 42 -32.60 -20.56 -4.18
C PRO A 42 -32.26 -19.09 -4.48
N LEU A 43 -32.06 -18.80 -5.78
CA LEU A 43 -31.91 -17.49 -6.35
C LEU A 43 -33.04 -16.56 -5.87
N VAL A 44 -32.70 -15.51 -5.14
CA VAL A 44 -33.64 -14.44 -4.78
C VAL A 44 -33.61 -13.41 -5.91
N GLU A 45 -34.64 -13.43 -6.76
CA GLU A 45 -35.00 -12.31 -7.64
C GLU A 45 -35.43 -11.13 -6.74
N GLY A 46 -34.75 -9.99 -6.87
CA GLY A 46 -35.23 -8.74 -6.32
C GLY A 46 -34.19 -7.85 -5.64
N TYR A 47 -33.23 -7.32 -6.39
CA TYR A 47 -32.59 -6.04 -6.08
C TYR A 47 -32.48 -5.22 -7.38
N GLY A 48 -33.52 -4.45 -7.65
CA GLY A 48 -33.53 -3.43 -8.70
C GLY A 48 -32.81 -2.16 -8.19
N ALA A 49 -31.52 -2.22 -7.94
CA ALA A 49 -30.66 -1.04 -8.05
C ALA A 49 -30.45 -0.81 -9.56
N HIS A 50 -30.70 0.37 -10.08
CA HIS A 50 -30.39 0.72 -11.47
C HIS A 50 -28.91 0.45 -11.73
N MET A 51 -28.58 -0.72 -12.23
CA MET A 51 -27.27 -0.98 -12.83
C MET A 51 -27.18 -0.08 -14.04
N ALA A 52 -26.06 0.65 -14.18
CA ALA A 52 -25.76 1.34 -15.42
C ALA A 52 -25.70 0.26 -16.53
N ASP A 53 -26.31 0.54 -17.68
CA ASP A 53 -26.27 -0.36 -18.81
C ASP A 53 -24.87 -0.43 -19.48
N ARG A 54 -23.95 0.44 -19.06
CA ARG A 54 -22.63 0.64 -19.64
C ARG A 54 -21.55 0.67 -18.58
N ASN A 55 -20.37 0.18 -18.96
CA ASN A 55 -19.14 0.21 -18.17
C ASN A 55 -18.20 1.27 -18.76
N ARG A 56 -17.85 2.28 -18.00
CA ARG A 56 -16.79 3.23 -18.36
C ARG A 56 -15.44 2.67 -17.92
N ARG A 57 -14.45 2.75 -18.82
CA ARG A 57 -13.11 2.18 -18.61
C ARG A 57 -12.04 3.11 -19.18
N PHE A 58 -10.91 3.20 -18.50
CA PHE A 58 -9.72 3.82 -19.09
C PHE A 58 -8.80 2.75 -19.65
N LEU A 59 -8.60 2.80 -20.96
CA LEU A 59 -7.69 1.91 -21.70
C LEU A 59 -6.34 2.61 -21.88
N LEU A 60 -5.24 1.86 -21.80
CA LEU A 60 -3.92 2.38 -22.17
C LEU A 60 -3.88 2.61 -23.69
N ARG A 61 -3.84 3.87 -24.12
CA ARG A 61 -3.79 4.26 -25.53
C ARG A 61 -2.37 4.30 -26.07
N GLN A 62 -1.46 4.90 -25.29
CA GLN A 62 -0.04 4.98 -25.63
C GLN A 62 0.84 5.03 -24.40
N ARG A 63 2.08 4.57 -24.53
CA ARG A 63 3.05 4.60 -23.45
C ARG A 63 3.70 5.99 -23.34
N PRO A 64 3.66 6.64 -22.15
CA PRO A 64 4.31 7.92 -21.98
C PRO A 64 5.83 7.78 -21.90
N THR A 65 6.57 8.66 -22.53
CA THR A 65 8.05 8.74 -22.44
C THR A 65 8.56 9.51 -21.23
N GLY A 66 7.64 10.03 -20.41
CA GLY A 66 7.91 10.81 -19.21
C GLY A 66 6.67 10.86 -18.34
N ARG A 67 6.25 12.06 -17.93
CA ARG A 67 5.03 12.28 -17.19
C ARG A 67 3.81 11.75 -17.97
N ILE A 68 2.84 11.20 -17.24
CA ILE A 68 1.55 10.79 -17.81
C ILE A 68 0.83 12.01 -18.38
N GLY A 69 0.56 11.97 -19.67
CA GLY A 69 -0.12 13.03 -20.42
C GLY A 69 -1.58 12.70 -20.75
N PRO A 70 -2.30 13.65 -21.35
CA PRO A 70 -3.73 13.49 -21.67
C PRO A 70 -3.98 12.37 -22.70
N ASP A 71 -2.99 12.07 -23.56
CA ASP A 71 -3.11 11.06 -24.60
C ASP A 71 -2.71 9.65 -24.13
N THR A 72 -2.29 9.49 -22.86
CA THR A 72 -1.85 8.20 -22.33
C THR A 72 -3.01 7.21 -22.21
N PHE A 73 -4.19 7.69 -21.85
CA PHE A 73 -5.37 6.88 -21.65
C PHE A 73 -6.52 7.33 -22.54
N GLU A 74 -7.38 6.41 -22.89
CA GLU A 74 -8.63 6.64 -23.62
C GLU A 74 -9.80 6.21 -22.75
N LEU A 75 -10.80 7.08 -22.59
CA LEU A 75 -12.07 6.72 -21.98
C LEU A 75 -12.90 5.91 -23.00
N ASN A 76 -13.20 4.67 -22.67
CA ASN A 76 -14.02 3.77 -23.43
C ASN A 76 -15.32 3.46 -22.67
N GLU A 77 -16.41 3.39 -23.37
CA GLU A 77 -17.71 2.98 -22.83
C GLU A 77 -18.24 1.79 -23.64
N GLU A 78 -18.55 0.70 -22.96
CA GLU A 78 -19.18 -0.47 -23.59
C GLU A 78 -20.32 -1.02 -22.75
N ALA A 79 -21.15 -1.88 -23.34
CA ALA A 79 -22.15 -2.60 -22.58
C ALA A 79 -21.48 -3.51 -21.55
N ILE A 80 -22.08 -3.63 -20.36
CA ILE A 80 -21.64 -4.65 -19.38
C ILE A 80 -21.88 -6.02 -20.02
N PRO A 81 -20.86 -6.90 -20.12
CA PRO A 81 -21.01 -8.20 -20.77
C PRO A 81 -21.89 -9.15 -19.94
N GLU A 82 -22.58 -10.05 -20.60
CA GLU A 82 -23.21 -11.17 -19.92
C GLU A 82 -22.14 -12.07 -19.31
N LEU A 83 -22.35 -12.45 -18.04
CA LEU A 83 -21.42 -13.32 -17.34
C LEU A 83 -21.45 -14.73 -17.91
N ALA A 84 -20.29 -15.31 -18.11
CA ALA A 84 -20.14 -16.74 -18.33
C ALA A 84 -20.20 -17.52 -17.00
N ASP A 85 -20.36 -18.84 -17.08
CA ASP A 85 -20.23 -19.70 -15.90
C ASP A 85 -18.82 -19.61 -15.32
N GLY A 86 -18.70 -19.47 -14.00
CA GLY A 86 -17.44 -19.24 -13.30
C GLY A 86 -17.06 -17.76 -13.18
N GLU A 87 -17.92 -16.83 -13.58
CA GLU A 87 -17.66 -15.38 -13.49
C GLU A 87 -18.56 -14.66 -12.49
N ALA A 88 -18.09 -13.54 -11.99
CA ALA A 88 -18.86 -12.59 -11.21
C ALA A 88 -18.62 -11.15 -11.72
N LEU A 89 -19.57 -10.26 -11.46
CA LEU A 89 -19.47 -8.83 -11.76
C LEU A 89 -19.32 -8.05 -10.46
N ALA A 90 -18.25 -7.28 -10.36
CA ALA A 90 -18.04 -6.33 -9.28
C ALA A 90 -18.30 -4.90 -9.77
N ARG A 91 -19.13 -4.13 -9.06
CA ARG A 91 -19.15 -2.68 -9.16
C ARG A 91 -17.94 -2.15 -8.38
N VAL A 92 -17.16 -1.27 -8.98
CA VAL A 92 -15.97 -0.69 -8.38
C VAL A 92 -16.34 0.61 -7.68
N ASP A 93 -16.21 0.65 -6.37
CA ASP A 93 -16.54 1.83 -5.56
C ASP A 93 -15.31 2.74 -5.33
N TRP A 94 -14.10 2.13 -5.25
CA TRP A 94 -12.84 2.82 -4.98
C TRP A 94 -11.71 2.27 -5.82
N ILE A 95 -10.86 3.15 -6.34
CA ILE A 95 -9.66 2.81 -7.12
C ILE A 95 -8.43 3.37 -6.43
N SER A 96 -7.44 2.50 -6.26
CA SER A 96 -6.13 2.81 -5.69
C SER A 96 -5.24 3.43 -6.75
N LEU A 97 -4.62 4.56 -6.45
CA LEU A 97 -3.53 5.13 -7.25
C LEU A 97 -2.19 4.92 -6.53
N ASP A 98 -1.28 4.27 -7.21
CA ASP A 98 0.03 3.87 -6.70
C ASP A 98 1.14 4.21 -7.69
N PRO A 99 2.36 4.57 -7.23
CA PRO A 99 3.47 4.85 -8.13
C PRO A 99 3.77 3.71 -9.12
N THR A 100 3.52 2.47 -8.71
CA THR A 100 3.69 1.28 -9.54
C THR A 100 2.77 1.27 -10.78
N ASN A 101 1.63 1.99 -10.76
CA ASN A 101 0.79 2.15 -11.95
C ASN A 101 1.60 2.75 -13.12
N ARG A 102 2.49 3.72 -12.83
CA ARG A 102 3.37 4.31 -13.84
C ARG A 102 4.37 3.30 -14.43
N MET A 103 4.88 2.38 -13.59
CA MET A 103 5.79 1.33 -14.03
C MET A 103 5.09 0.29 -14.90
N TRP A 104 3.84 -0.07 -14.59
CA TRP A 104 3.08 -1.09 -15.33
C TRP A 104 2.72 -0.69 -16.75
N ILE A 105 2.77 0.60 -17.09
CA ILE A 105 2.54 1.09 -18.46
C ILE A 105 3.82 1.22 -19.30
N ASN A 106 5.00 0.94 -18.74
CA ASN A 106 6.25 0.82 -19.49
C ASN A 106 6.35 -0.55 -20.15
N ASP A 107 6.97 -0.62 -21.33
CA ASP A 107 7.23 -1.88 -22.04
C ASP A 107 8.60 -2.44 -21.60
N THR A 108 8.73 -2.68 -20.32
CA THR A 108 9.94 -3.22 -19.71
C THR A 108 9.60 -4.38 -18.80
N PRO A 109 10.44 -5.42 -18.74
CA PRO A 109 10.23 -6.53 -17.80
C PRO A 109 10.13 -6.02 -16.36
N SER A 110 9.11 -6.50 -15.63
CA SER A 110 8.87 -6.19 -14.23
C SER A 110 8.29 -7.43 -13.53
N TYR A 111 7.94 -7.31 -12.24
CA TYR A 111 7.31 -8.39 -11.46
C TYR A 111 5.87 -8.74 -11.92
N LEU A 112 5.25 -7.88 -12.73
CA LEU A 112 4.03 -8.19 -13.47
C LEU A 112 4.24 -7.84 -14.95
N PRO A 113 3.55 -8.54 -15.87
CA PRO A 113 3.56 -8.16 -17.29
C PRO A 113 3.10 -6.71 -17.47
N PRO A 114 3.64 -5.95 -18.42
CA PRO A 114 3.15 -4.60 -18.70
C PRO A 114 1.68 -4.62 -19.14
N VAL A 115 0.96 -3.55 -18.88
CA VAL A 115 -0.39 -3.34 -19.43
C VAL A 115 -0.26 -3.18 -20.95
N GLY A 116 -1.06 -3.92 -21.70
CA GLY A 116 -1.10 -3.86 -23.17
C GLY A 116 -1.80 -2.60 -23.67
N ILE A 117 -1.42 -2.14 -24.87
CA ILE A 117 -2.17 -1.08 -25.56
C ILE A 117 -3.58 -1.58 -25.84
N GLY A 118 -4.60 -0.79 -25.50
CA GLY A 118 -6.01 -1.15 -25.59
C GLY A 118 -6.56 -1.95 -24.40
N GLU A 119 -5.71 -2.33 -23.44
CA GLU A 119 -6.16 -2.97 -22.20
C GLU A 119 -6.57 -1.95 -21.13
N VAL A 120 -7.47 -2.37 -20.24
CA VAL A 120 -7.88 -1.59 -19.07
C VAL A 120 -6.65 -1.31 -18.19
N MET A 121 -6.47 -0.05 -17.79
CA MET A 121 -5.38 0.32 -16.88
C MET A 121 -5.47 -0.47 -15.58
N ARG A 122 -4.43 -1.22 -15.26
CA ARG A 122 -4.37 -2.05 -14.05
C ARG A 122 -4.25 -1.19 -12.79
N ALA A 123 -5.10 -1.49 -11.81
CA ALA A 123 -5.03 -0.86 -10.48
C ALA A 123 -5.69 -1.75 -9.43
N GLY A 124 -5.28 -1.57 -8.17
CA GLY A 124 -6.03 -2.05 -7.04
C GLY A 124 -7.35 -1.31 -6.90
N GLY A 125 -8.34 -1.96 -6.33
CA GLY A 125 -9.64 -1.36 -6.07
C GLY A 125 -10.41 -2.11 -4.99
N LEU A 126 -11.49 -1.50 -4.55
CA LEU A 126 -12.49 -2.07 -3.65
C LEU A 126 -13.87 -1.86 -4.29
N GLY A 127 -14.70 -2.89 -4.21
CA GLY A 127 -16.02 -2.87 -4.84
C GLY A 127 -16.98 -3.85 -4.19
N GLU A 128 -18.12 -4.03 -4.81
CA GLU A 128 -19.18 -4.93 -4.38
C GLU A 128 -19.60 -5.87 -5.51
N ILE A 129 -19.77 -7.13 -5.21
CA ILE A 129 -20.32 -8.11 -6.17
C ILE A 129 -21.80 -7.80 -6.42
N VAL A 130 -22.14 -7.48 -7.65
CA VAL A 130 -23.51 -7.14 -8.07
C VAL A 130 -24.20 -8.27 -8.85
N ALA A 131 -23.43 -9.20 -9.42
CA ALA A 131 -23.92 -10.43 -10.03
C ALA A 131 -22.87 -11.53 -9.93
N SER A 132 -23.30 -12.81 -9.87
CA SER A 132 -22.37 -13.94 -9.75
C SER A 132 -22.93 -15.19 -10.42
N LYS A 133 -22.08 -15.87 -11.19
CA LYS A 133 -22.25 -17.23 -11.71
C LYS A 133 -21.11 -18.15 -11.24
N THR A 134 -20.51 -17.86 -10.10
CA THR A 134 -19.46 -18.68 -9.47
C THR A 134 -19.72 -18.84 -7.98
N PRO A 135 -19.38 -19.98 -7.37
CA PRO A 135 -19.46 -20.14 -5.91
C PRO A 135 -18.44 -19.35 -5.13
N ARG A 136 -17.41 -18.78 -5.82
CA ARG A 136 -16.33 -18.03 -5.18
C ARG A 136 -16.80 -16.69 -4.62
N PHE A 137 -17.77 -16.05 -5.26
CA PHE A 137 -18.25 -14.72 -4.91
C PHE A 137 -19.76 -14.70 -4.72
N THR A 138 -20.22 -14.01 -3.69
CA THR A 138 -21.66 -13.87 -3.37
C THR A 138 -22.09 -12.42 -3.64
N VAL A 139 -23.28 -12.23 -4.22
CA VAL A 139 -23.87 -10.89 -4.42
C VAL A 139 -23.99 -10.15 -3.10
N GLY A 140 -23.62 -8.87 -3.10
CA GLY A 140 -23.54 -8.02 -1.92
C GLY A 140 -22.19 -8.10 -1.17
N GLN A 141 -21.33 -9.07 -1.50
CA GLN A 141 -20.01 -9.22 -0.88
C GLN A 141 -19.06 -8.11 -1.33
N LYS A 142 -18.37 -7.48 -0.37
CA LYS A 142 -17.27 -6.56 -0.70
C LYS A 142 -16.04 -7.35 -1.11
N VAL A 143 -15.33 -6.81 -2.11
CA VAL A 143 -14.13 -7.42 -2.68
C VAL A 143 -13.04 -6.40 -2.86
N GLN A 144 -11.78 -6.85 -2.68
CA GLN A 144 -10.57 -6.06 -2.85
C GLN A 144 -9.57 -6.81 -3.73
N GLY A 145 -8.92 -6.11 -4.65
CA GLY A 145 -7.89 -6.70 -5.51
C GLY A 145 -7.67 -5.89 -6.77
N LEU A 146 -7.18 -6.54 -7.83
CA LEU A 146 -6.94 -5.88 -9.13
C LEU A 146 -8.25 -5.72 -9.89
N LEU A 147 -8.95 -4.62 -9.67
CA LEU A 147 -10.21 -4.28 -10.33
C LEU A 147 -10.03 -3.40 -11.57
N GLY A 148 -8.89 -2.72 -11.71
CA GLY A 148 -8.58 -1.84 -12.85
C GLY A 148 -9.28 -0.48 -12.81
N TRP A 149 -8.98 0.37 -13.79
CA TRP A 149 -9.64 1.66 -13.96
C TRP A 149 -10.94 1.47 -14.77
N GLN A 150 -11.95 0.97 -14.12
CA GLN A 150 -13.27 0.71 -14.69
C GLN A 150 -14.35 0.76 -13.60
N GLU A 151 -15.60 1.02 -13.99
CA GLU A 151 -16.71 1.07 -13.05
C GLU A 151 -17.27 -0.32 -12.71
N TYR A 152 -17.13 -1.27 -13.63
CA TYR A 152 -17.51 -2.66 -13.41
C TYR A 152 -16.40 -3.59 -13.88
N ALA A 153 -16.06 -4.57 -13.07
CA ALA A 153 -15.04 -5.57 -13.36
C ALA A 153 -15.65 -6.98 -13.42
N VAL A 154 -15.43 -7.68 -14.52
CA VAL A 154 -15.71 -9.13 -14.59
C VAL A 154 -14.58 -9.88 -13.92
N LEU A 155 -14.92 -10.74 -12.99
CA LEU A 155 -14.00 -11.52 -12.16
C LEU A 155 -14.14 -13.01 -12.48
N SER A 156 -13.05 -13.63 -12.92
CA SER A 156 -12.96 -15.08 -13.05
C SER A 156 -12.58 -15.75 -11.74
N ASP A 157 -12.63 -17.08 -11.68
CA ASP A 157 -12.16 -17.85 -10.52
C ASP A 157 -10.66 -17.69 -10.22
N THR A 158 -9.88 -17.21 -11.19
CA THR A 158 -8.43 -16.96 -11.03
C THR A 158 -8.11 -15.48 -10.81
N ALA A 159 -9.11 -14.60 -10.70
CA ALA A 159 -8.88 -13.17 -10.48
C ALA A 159 -8.10 -12.92 -9.17
N MET A 160 -7.15 -11.98 -9.23
CA MET A 160 -6.39 -11.51 -8.05
C MET A 160 -7.25 -10.54 -7.21
N VAL A 161 -8.39 -11.05 -6.75
CA VAL A 161 -9.41 -10.34 -5.98
C VAL A 161 -9.88 -11.27 -4.88
N ASN A 162 -10.02 -10.75 -3.67
CA ASN A 162 -10.50 -11.51 -2.52
C ASN A 162 -11.67 -10.80 -1.85
N PRO A 163 -12.57 -11.55 -1.21
CA PRO A 163 -13.54 -11.00 -0.28
C PRO A 163 -12.85 -10.20 0.84
N VAL A 164 -13.50 -9.13 1.28
CA VAL A 164 -13.05 -8.33 2.41
C VAL A 164 -14.24 -7.90 3.25
N ASP A 165 -14.12 -8.09 4.57
CA ASP A 165 -15.09 -7.60 5.53
C ASP A 165 -14.65 -6.20 5.99
N VAL A 166 -15.41 -5.19 5.56
CA VAL A 166 -15.17 -3.80 5.97
C VAL A 166 -15.80 -3.60 7.34
N ALA A 167 -14.96 -3.42 8.37
CA ALA A 167 -15.42 -3.23 9.73
C ALA A 167 -16.21 -1.92 9.87
N GLU A 168 -17.24 -1.93 10.73
CA GLU A 168 -18.04 -0.75 11.04
C GLU A 168 -17.16 0.35 11.64
N GLY A 169 -17.32 1.58 11.15
CA GLY A 169 -16.53 2.73 11.61
C GLY A 169 -15.15 2.87 10.94
N ILE A 170 -14.73 1.92 10.11
CA ILE A 170 -13.50 2.03 9.31
C ILE A 170 -13.84 2.51 7.91
N SER A 171 -13.09 3.53 7.41
CA SER A 171 -13.24 3.96 6.02
C SER A 171 -12.92 2.80 5.07
N PRO A 172 -13.77 2.51 4.06
CA PRO A 172 -13.45 1.49 3.05
C PRO A 172 -12.11 1.73 2.35
N SER A 173 -11.71 2.98 2.14
CA SER A 173 -10.43 3.36 1.53
C SER A 173 -9.22 2.92 2.37
N ALA A 174 -9.35 2.77 3.69
CA ALA A 174 -8.28 2.26 4.55
C ALA A 174 -7.80 0.86 4.14
N TYR A 175 -8.69 0.04 3.55
CA TYR A 175 -8.35 -1.28 3.01
C TYR A 175 -7.54 -1.20 1.70
N LEU A 176 -7.48 -0.06 1.03
CA LEU A 176 -6.54 0.23 -0.06
C LEU A 176 -5.26 0.92 0.45
N GLY A 177 -5.28 1.38 1.70
CA GLY A 177 -4.20 2.10 2.40
C GLY A 177 -3.52 1.25 3.49
N ALA A 178 -3.61 1.76 4.72
CA ALA A 178 -2.92 1.19 5.89
C ALA A 178 -3.35 -0.26 6.22
N LEU A 179 -4.59 -0.63 5.98
CA LEU A 179 -5.11 -2.00 6.16
C LEU A 179 -5.05 -2.82 4.86
N GLY A 180 -4.35 -2.35 3.85
CA GLY A 180 -4.22 -3.01 2.55
C GLY A 180 -2.78 -3.20 2.13
N MET A 181 -2.56 -3.18 0.80
CA MET A 181 -1.27 -3.45 0.19
C MET A 181 -0.16 -2.52 0.69
N THR A 182 -0.45 -1.21 0.87
CA THR A 182 0.59 -0.26 1.31
C THR A 182 0.95 -0.42 2.78
N GLY A 183 -0.01 -0.80 3.63
CA GLY A 183 0.26 -1.17 5.02
C GLY A 183 1.11 -2.45 5.12
N LEU A 184 0.75 -3.49 4.37
CA LEU A 184 1.56 -4.72 4.28
C LEU A 184 2.99 -4.43 3.80
N THR A 185 3.13 -3.55 2.78
CA THR A 185 4.45 -3.13 2.29
C THR A 185 5.28 -2.47 3.39
N ALA A 186 4.70 -1.53 4.12
CA ALA A 186 5.36 -0.88 5.25
C ALA A 186 5.74 -1.88 6.35
N TRP A 187 4.83 -2.79 6.67
CA TRP A 187 5.01 -3.80 7.70
C TRP A 187 6.16 -4.76 7.36
N ILE A 188 6.21 -5.30 6.13
CA ILE A 188 7.31 -6.18 5.66
C ILE A 188 8.64 -5.42 5.72
N GLY A 189 8.70 -4.20 5.22
CA GLY A 189 9.94 -3.42 5.23
C GLY A 189 10.46 -3.15 6.64
N ILE A 190 9.58 -2.89 7.61
CA ILE A 190 9.95 -2.67 9.00
C ILE A 190 10.20 -3.98 9.75
N ARG A 191 9.30 -4.98 9.66
CA ARG A 191 9.36 -6.21 10.46
C ARG A 191 10.40 -7.22 9.96
N ASP A 192 10.58 -7.34 8.64
CA ASP A 192 11.46 -8.37 8.06
C ASP A 192 12.84 -7.84 7.67
N ILE A 193 12.95 -6.56 7.34
CA ILE A 193 14.18 -5.98 6.78
C ILE A 193 14.80 -4.96 7.76
N GLY A 194 14.11 -3.89 8.06
CA GLY A 194 14.60 -2.82 8.91
C GLY A 194 14.85 -3.26 10.35
N LYS A 195 13.90 -3.94 10.97
CA LYS A 195 13.94 -4.47 12.34
C LYS A 195 14.51 -3.47 13.35
N PRO A 196 13.95 -2.24 13.39
CA PRO A 196 14.50 -1.21 14.24
C PRO A 196 14.47 -1.64 15.71
N GLN A 197 15.53 -1.26 16.44
CA GLN A 197 15.63 -1.46 17.87
C GLN A 197 15.32 -0.15 18.60
N PRO A 198 14.86 -0.19 19.86
CA PRO A 198 14.67 1.02 20.66
C PRO A 198 15.94 1.89 20.69
N GLY A 199 15.77 3.19 20.36
CA GLY A 199 16.85 4.17 20.31
C GLY A 199 17.64 4.22 18.99
N GLU A 200 17.48 3.28 18.07
CA GLU A 200 18.04 3.38 16.72
C GLU A 200 17.40 4.51 15.93
N THR A 201 18.14 5.08 14.99
CA THR A 201 17.65 6.11 14.07
C THR A 201 17.14 5.48 12.80
N VAL A 202 15.85 5.66 12.53
CA VAL A 202 15.17 5.25 11.30
C VAL A 202 14.92 6.47 10.43
N VAL A 203 15.38 6.44 9.18
CA VAL A 203 15.03 7.44 8.17
C VAL A 203 14.00 6.84 7.24
N VAL A 204 12.96 7.61 6.90
CA VAL A 204 11.93 7.20 5.95
C VAL A 204 11.85 8.25 4.85
N SER A 205 12.18 7.87 3.61
CA SER A 205 11.97 8.73 2.44
C SER A 205 10.51 8.67 1.97
N ALA A 206 10.00 9.76 1.36
CA ALA A 206 8.56 9.96 1.07
C ALA A 206 7.65 9.66 2.28
N ALA A 207 8.06 10.14 3.46
CA ALA A 207 7.47 9.80 4.75
C ALA A 207 5.99 10.20 4.90
N ALA A 208 5.51 11.21 4.17
CA ALA A 208 4.10 11.61 4.16
C ALA A 208 3.26 10.84 3.11
N GLY A 209 3.82 9.83 2.43
CA GLY A 209 3.13 8.98 1.47
C GLY A 209 2.45 7.78 2.12
N ALA A 210 1.74 6.98 1.31
CA ALA A 210 0.93 5.85 1.78
C ALA A 210 1.73 4.80 2.56
N VAL A 211 2.92 4.42 2.06
CA VAL A 211 3.79 3.43 2.72
C VAL A 211 4.63 4.09 3.80
N GLY A 212 5.26 5.24 3.48
CA GLY A 212 6.20 5.91 4.39
C GLY A 212 5.56 6.36 5.71
N SER A 213 4.32 6.84 5.68
CA SER A 213 3.61 7.26 6.90
C SER A 213 3.32 6.08 7.85
N VAL A 214 2.99 4.93 7.30
CA VAL A 214 2.79 3.71 8.10
C VAL A 214 4.12 3.17 8.61
N ALA A 215 5.14 3.09 7.74
CA ALA A 215 6.47 2.58 8.11
C ALA A 215 7.08 3.36 9.28
N GLY A 216 7.03 4.70 9.22
CA GLY A 216 7.55 5.53 10.31
C GLY A 216 6.80 5.36 11.61
N GLN A 217 5.47 5.25 11.58
CA GLN A 217 4.67 5.02 12.78
C GLN A 217 4.90 3.62 13.37
N LEU A 218 5.09 2.58 12.54
CA LEU A 218 5.51 1.26 13.01
C LEU A 218 6.87 1.33 13.72
N ALA A 219 7.85 2.02 13.14
CA ALA A 219 9.16 2.21 13.77
C ALA A 219 9.07 3.02 15.09
N LYS A 220 8.17 4.01 15.16
CA LYS A 220 7.88 4.73 16.42
C LYS A 220 7.31 3.81 17.48
N ALA A 221 6.40 2.92 17.11
CA ALA A 221 5.81 1.95 18.05
C ALA A 221 6.87 0.99 18.63
N ASP A 222 7.96 0.74 17.90
CA ASP A 222 9.12 -0.05 18.34
C ASP A 222 10.10 0.74 19.24
N GLY A 223 9.86 2.04 19.45
CA GLY A 223 10.72 2.89 20.27
C GLY A 223 11.93 3.46 19.52
N ALA A 224 11.94 3.42 18.21
CA ALA A 224 12.98 4.03 17.39
C ALA A 224 12.84 5.58 17.35
N ARG A 225 13.95 6.25 17.09
CA ARG A 225 13.97 7.65 16.67
C ARG A 225 13.67 7.70 15.17
N VAL A 226 12.62 8.38 14.76
CA VAL A 226 12.18 8.41 13.36
C VAL A 226 12.36 9.81 12.77
N VAL A 227 13.05 9.87 11.64
CA VAL A 227 13.24 11.07 10.82
C VAL A 227 12.54 10.86 9.49
N GLY A 228 11.57 11.70 9.18
CA GLY A 228 10.82 11.61 7.92
C GLY A 228 11.32 12.65 6.90
N ILE A 229 11.49 12.23 5.65
CA ILE A 229 11.78 13.14 4.53
C ILE A 229 10.52 13.34 3.70
N ALA A 230 10.07 14.59 3.57
CA ALA A 230 8.86 14.94 2.82
C ALA A 230 9.07 16.24 2.03
N GLY A 231 8.12 16.61 1.17
CA GLY A 231 8.23 17.83 0.35
C GLY A 231 7.33 18.94 0.86
N GLY A 232 7.92 19.99 1.36
CA GLY A 232 7.28 21.19 1.86
C GLY A 232 7.03 21.21 3.36
N PRO A 233 6.96 22.41 3.96
CA PRO A 233 6.86 22.60 5.40
C PRO A 233 5.58 22.00 6.00
N GLU A 234 4.47 22.04 5.27
CA GLU A 234 3.19 21.48 5.74
C GLU A 234 3.27 19.98 5.98
N LYS A 235 3.92 19.22 5.06
CA LYS A 235 4.12 17.78 5.24
C LYS A 235 5.11 17.49 6.36
N CYS A 236 6.15 18.31 6.51
CA CYS A 236 7.09 18.17 7.61
C CYS A 236 6.41 18.40 8.97
N ALA A 237 5.57 19.42 9.09
CA ALA A 237 4.76 19.68 10.28
C ALA A 237 3.81 18.50 10.58
N LEU A 238 3.12 17.97 9.56
CA LEU A 238 2.24 16.80 9.72
C LEU A 238 3.00 15.59 10.28
N LEU A 239 4.22 15.31 9.81
CA LEU A 239 5.02 14.20 10.31
C LEU A 239 5.33 14.34 11.80
N THR A 240 5.74 15.53 12.25
CA THR A 240 6.15 15.74 13.64
C THR A 240 4.98 15.96 14.57
N GLU A 241 3.97 16.73 14.17
CA GLU A 241 2.88 17.15 15.04
C GLU A 241 1.73 16.12 15.10
N GLN A 242 1.50 15.38 14.02
CA GLN A 242 0.37 14.42 13.95
C GLN A 242 0.82 12.96 14.00
N LEU A 243 1.95 12.62 13.33
CA LEU A 243 2.41 11.23 13.28
C LEU A 243 3.49 10.90 14.31
N GLY A 244 3.92 11.87 15.11
CA GLY A 244 4.85 11.68 16.22
C GLY A 244 6.30 11.36 15.81
N PHE A 245 6.71 11.73 14.57
CA PHE A 245 8.11 11.61 14.17
C PHE A 245 8.98 12.57 14.96
N ASP A 246 10.21 12.18 15.25
CA ASP A 246 11.13 12.98 16.08
C ASP A 246 11.72 14.17 15.32
N ALA A 247 11.82 14.08 13.99
CA ALA A 247 12.24 15.16 13.11
C ALA A 247 11.69 14.96 11.70
N ALA A 248 11.64 16.05 10.96
CA ALA A 248 11.30 16.04 9.54
C ALA A 248 12.31 16.87 8.74
N VAL A 249 12.54 16.46 7.49
CA VAL A 249 13.43 17.12 6.53
C VAL A 249 12.62 17.50 5.31
N ASP A 250 12.63 18.77 4.95
CA ASP A 250 12.02 19.26 3.71
C ASP A 250 13.00 19.13 2.54
N HIS A 251 12.84 18.09 1.73
CA HIS A 251 13.70 17.85 0.57
C HIS A 251 13.60 18.91 -0.54
N ARG A 252 12.66 19.86 -0.43
CA ARG A 252 12.51 21.00 -1.35
C ARG A 252 13.28 22.24 -0.90
N ALA A 253 13.74 22.27 0.34
CA ALA A 253 14.56 23.36 0.85
C ALA A 253 15.98 23.26 0.28
N ASP A 254 16.62 24.40 0.03
CA ASP A 254 17.99 24.44 -0.51
C ASP A 254 19.02 23.78 0.43
N ASP A 255 18.74 23.81 1.73
CA ASP A 255 19.61 23.28 2.79
C ASP A 255 19.19 21.87 3.28
N TRP A 256 18.33 21.16 2.55
CA TRP A 256 17.78 19.86 2.98
C TRP A 256 18.86 18.84 3.43
N ALA A 257 20.03 18.84 2.80
CA ALA A 257 21.12 17.95 3.19
C ALA A 257 21.70 18.30 4.55
N ALA A 258 21.77 19.61 4.89
CA ALA A 258 22.16 20.06 6.23
C ALA A 258 21.06 19.75 7.27
N GLN A 259 19.78 19.86 6.91
CA GLN A 259 18.67 19.45 7.75
C GLN A 259 18.74 17.94 8.07
N LEU A 260 19.00 17.08 7.06
CA LEU A 260 19.18 15.64 7.26
C LEU A 260 20.36 15.36 8.21
N ALA A 261 21.49 16.06 8.02
CA ALA A 261 22.64 15.92 8.90
C ALA A 261 22.34 16.29 10.35
N ALA A 262 21.63 17.40 10.56
CA ALA A 262 21.20 17.83 11.88
C ALA A 262 20.17 16.89 12.53
N ALA A 263 19.25 16.33 11.73
CA ALA A 263 18.23 15.39 12.20
C ALA A 263 18.80 14.01 12.55
N THR A 264 19.96 13.63 11.97
CA THR A 264 20.63 12.33 12.18
C THR A 264 22.04 12.48 12.75
N PRO A 265 22.24 13.12 13.91
CA PRO A 265 23.57 13.44 14.45
C PRO A 265 24.41 12.20 14.74
N ASN A 266 23.77 11.08 15.06
CA ASN A 266 24.41 9.79 15.38
C ASN A 266 24.44 8.81 14.21
N GLY A 267 24.16 9.29 12.97
CA GLY A 267 24.05 8.42 11.79
C GLY A 267 22.66 7.78 11.65
N ILE A 268 22.57 6.79 10.76
CA ILE A 268 21.32 6.13 10.36
C ILE A 268 21.47 4.63 10.48
N ASP A 269 20.61 3.99 11.28
CA ASP A 269 20.64 2.55 11.53
C ASP A 269 19.69 1.80 10.58
N VAL A 270 18.57 2.43 10.24
CA VAL A 270 17.58 1.87 9.30
C VAL A 270 17.18 2.95 8.29
N ASP A 271 17.15 2.58 7.02
CA ASP A 271 16.58 3.37 5.93
C ASP A 271 15.40 2.63 5.31
N PHE A 272 14.24 3.28 5.30
CA PHE A 272 13.08 2.82 4.54
C PHE A 272 12.98 3.65 3.26
N GLU A 273 13.52 3.09 2.16
CA GLU A 273 13.77 3.84 0.93
C GLU A 273 12.63 3.70 -0.07
N ASN A 274 12.05 4.84 -0.47
CA ASN A 274 10.98 4.95 -1.46
C ASN A 274 11.33 5.82 -2.67
N VAL A 275 12.40 6.60 -2.63
CA VAL A 275 12.64 7.73 -3.57
C VAL A 275 13.80 7.49 -4.51
N GLY A 276 14.96 7.10 -4.01
CA GLY A 276 16.19 7.01 -4.79
C GLY A 276 16.87 8.36 -5.03
N GLY A 277 17.79 8.41 -6.01
CA GLY A 277 18.47 9.61 -6.45
C GLY A 277 19.32 10.27 -5.35
N ASP A 278 19.36 11.60 -5.35
CA ASP A 278 20.21 12.38 -4.43
C ASP A 278 19.82 12.19 -2.95
N LEU A 279 18.55 11.90 -2.66
CA LEU A 279 18.12 11.62 -1.28
C LEU A 279 18.74 10.31 -0.77
N MET A 280 18.67 9.25 -1.55
CA MET A 280 19.28 7.96 -1.20
C MET A 280 20.81 8.09 -1.07
N ASP A 281 21.46 8.88 -1.93
CA ASP A 281 22.88 9.15 -1.81
C ASP A 281 23.25 9.82 -0.48
N ALA A 282 22.48 10.83 -0.07
CA ALA A 282 22.72 11.53 1.20
C ALA A 282 22.47 10.63 2.42
N ILE A 283 21.44 9.76 2.36
CA ILE A 283 21.15 8.75 3.38
C ILE A 283 22.32 7.75 3.46
N PHE A 284 22.76 7.21 2.32
CA PHE A 284 23.86 6.23 2.28
C PHE A 284 25.18 6.80 2.81
N ALA A 285 25.44 8.09 2.60
CA ALA A 285 26.61 8.75 3.15
C ALA A 285 26.63 8.80 4.71
N ARG A 286 25.49 8.53 5.35
CA ARG A 286 25.29 8.63 6.80
C ARG A 286 24.95 7.31 7.50
N LEU A 287 24.98 6.18 6.78
CA LEU A 287 24.68 4.86 7.35
C LEU A 287 25.68 4.49 8.46
N ASN A 288 25.16 3.94 9.52
CA ASN A 288 25.93 3.34 10.61
C ASN A 288 26.44 1.95 10.24
N ILE A 289 27.40 1.45 11.00
CA ILE A 289 27.90 0.06 10.86
C ILE A 289 26.75 -0.92 11.09
N GLY A 290 26.53 -1.82 10.11
CA GLY A 290 25.47 -2.81 10.18
C GLY A 290 24.07 -2.25 9.87
N ALA A 291 23.97 -1.06 9.29
CA ALA A 291 22.69 -0.47 8.91
C ALA A 291 21.90 -1.38 7.95
N ARG A 292 20.58 -1.25 7.97
CA ARG A 292 19.63 -2.03 7.16
C ARG A 292 18.81 -1.09 6.29
N VAL A 293 18.84 -1.33 4.98
CA VAL A 293 18.09 -0.56 3.99
C VAL A 293 16.97 -1.44 3.41
N ALA A 294 15.73 -1.08 3.70
CA ALA A 294 14.55 -1.67 3.08
C ALA A 294 14.22 -0.89 1.79
N LEU A 295 14.63 -1.44 0.65
CA LEU A 295 14.40 -0.81 -0.66
C LEU A 295 13.01 -1.16 -1.16
N CYS A 296 12.08 -0.25 -0.93
CA CYS A 296 10.66 -0.36 -1.29
C CYS A 296 10.37 0.23 -2.68
N GLY A 297 11.00 1.35 -3.04
CA GLY A 297 10.75 2.04 -4.29
C GLY A 297 11.81 3.06 -4.66
N LEU A 298 11.76 3.52 -5.92
CA LEU A 298 12.69 4.50 -6.51
C LEU A 298 11.88 5.53 -7.34
N ILE A 299 10.88 6.18 -6.70
CA ILE A 299 9.88 6.99 -7.40
C ILE A 299 10.49 8.16 -8.19
N SER A 300 11.65 8.66 -7.79
CA SER A 300 12.36 9.74 -8.51
C SER A 300 12.70 9.37 -9.95
N GLY A 301 12.87 8.08 -10.23
CA GLY A 301 13.22 7.56 -11.55
C GLY A 301 12.04 7.12 -12.42
N TYR A 302 10.80 7.02 -11.87
CA TYR A 302 9.69 6.38 -12.60
C TYR A 302 9.20 7.14 -13.83
N ASN A 303 9.39 8.46 -13.86
CA ASN A 303 9.10 9.31 -15.01
C ASN A 303 10.34 9.63 -15.87
N ALA A 304 11.50 9.08 -15.55
CA ALA A 304 12.70 9.31 -16.33
C ALA A 304 12.62 8.59 -17.69
N ALA A 305 13.06 9.27 -18.76
CA ALA A 305 13.14 8.68 -20.09
C ALA A 305 14.26 7.63 -20.16
N ASP A 306 15.39 7.92 -19.52
CA ASP A 306 16.52 7.01 -19.38
C ASP A 306 16.67 6.54 -17.95
N PRO A 307 17.19 5.33 -17.69
CA PRO A 307 17.46 4.87 -16.34
C PRO A 307 18.35 5.88 -15.61
N PRO A 308 17.96 6.29 -14.37
CA PRO A 308 18.81 7.18 -13.59
C PRO A 308 20.15 6.50 -13.26
N PRO A 309 21.22 7.27 -13.08
CA PRO A 309 22.50 6.71 -12.65
C PRO A 309 22.33 6.02 -11.28
N GLY A 310 23.13 4.99 -11.04
CA GLY A 310 23.19 4.32 -9.74
C GLY A 310 23.68 5.28 -8.65
N PRO A 311 23.48 4.89 -7.36
CA PRO A 311 23.85 5.74 -6.24
C PRO A 311 25.37 5.96 -6.18
N ARG A 312 25.79 7.22 -6.02
CA ARG A 312 27.20 7.62 -5.90
C ARG A 312 27.84 7.13 -4.60
N ALA A 313 27.06 7.15 -3.51
CA ALA A 313 27.47 6.70 -2.19
C ALA A 313 27.39 5.19 -1.98
N PHE A 314 27.21 4.39 -3.07
CA PHE A 314 27.04 2.92 -2.99
C PHE A 314 28.19 2.22 -2.25
N GLY A 315 29.43 2.74 -2.35
CA GLY A 315 30.59 2.19 -1.63
C GLY A 315 30.44 2.20 -0.11
N ASN A 316 29.59 3.05 0.46
CA ASN A 316 29.34 3.09 1.90
C ASN A 316 28.63 1.81 2.39
N LEU A 317 27.87 1.12 1.57
CA LEU A 317 27.29 -0.18 1.94
C LEU A 317 28.39 -1.17 2.33
N LEU A 318 29.49 -1.21 1.58
CA LEU A 318 30.66 -2.04 1.91
C LEU A 318 31.35 -1.55 3.18
N ILE A 319 31.67 -0.26 3.27
CA ILE A 319 32.41 0.32 4.39
C ILE A 319 31.66 0.12 5.71
N GLN A 320 30.34 0.33 5.69
CA GLN A 320 29.48 0.19 6.85
C GLN A 320 28.97 -1.24 7.08
N ARG A 321 29.32 -2.22 6.21
CA ARG A 321 28.79 -3.59 6.28
C ARG A 321 27.27 -3.59 6.32
N ALA A 322 26.64 -2.61 5.65
CA ALA A 322 25.20 -2.44 5.61
C ALA A 322 24.55 -3.50 4.72
N THR A 323 23.30 -3.84 5.03
CA THR A 323 22.46 -4.69 4.20
C THR A 323 21.47 -3.82 3.41
N LEU A 324 21.40 -4.01 2.09
CA LEU A 324 20.35 -3.46 1.26
C LEU A 324 19.51 -4.61 0.71
N ARG A 325 18.21 -4.58 0.97
CA ARG A 325 17.29 -5.62 0.51
C ARG A 325 16.08 -5.02 -0.19
N GLY A 326 15.94 -5.32 -1.49
CA GLY A 326 14.71 -5.09 -2.24
C GLY A 326 13.66 -6.15 -1.92
N PHE A 327 12.39 -5.78 -2.03
CA PHE A 327 11.26 -6.70 -1.83
C PHE A 327 10.04 -6.27 -2.64
N ILE A 328 9.19 -7.23 -2.97
CA ILE A 328 7.90 -7.00 -3.63
C ILE A 328 6.81 -7.54 -2.71
N VAL A 329 5.82 -6.70 -2.42
CA VAL A 329 4.72 -7.04 -1.50
C VAL A 329 3.92 -8.26 -1.95
N LEU A 330 3.84 -8.51 -3.27
CA LEU A 330 3.13 -9.67 -3.83
C LEU A 330 3.65 -11.01 -3.31
N ASP A 331 4.96 -11.10 -3.02
CA ASP A 331 5.60 -12.30 -2.47
C ASP A 331 5.19 -12.57 -1.02
N HIS A 332 4.51 -11.62 -0.38
CA HIS A 332 4.20 -11.64 1.04
C HIS A 332 2.69 -11.61 1.36
N PHE A 333 1.81 -11.73 0.36
CA PHE A 333 0.37 -11.65 0.60
C PHE A 333 -0.17 -12.69 1.60
N GLY A 334 0.48 -13.84 1.73
CA GLY A 334 0.13 -14.82 2.75
C GLY A 334 0.25 -14.30 4.19
N ARG A 335 0.98 -13.19 4.41
CA ARG A 335 1.17 -12.54 5.70
C ARG A 335 0.27 -11.31 5.91
N ALA A 336 -0.58 -11.00 4.95
CA ALA A 336 -1.50 -9.86 5.06
C ALA A 336 -2.37 -9.89 6.34
N PRO A 337 -2.93 -11.03 6.78
CA PRO A 337 -3.71 -11.08 8.02
C PRO A 337 -2.89 -10.70 9.27
N GLU A 338 -1.61 -11.12 9.34
CA GLU A 338 -0.71 -10.77 10.44
C GLU A 338 -0.46 -9.25 10.49
N ALA A 339 -0.09 -8.66 9.33
CA ALA A 339 0.15 -7.24 9.20
C ALA A 339 -1.10 -6.41 9.53
N MET A 340 -2.26 -6.81 8.99
CA MET A 340 -3.53 -6.11 9.24
C MET A 340 -3.91 -6.13 10.71
N THR A 341 -3.74 -7.27 11.39
CA THR A 341 -4.04 -7.40 12.83
C THR A 341 -3.18 -6.44 13.66
N GLU A 342 -1.88 -6.39 13.39
CA GLU A 342 -0.97 -5.50 14.11
C GLU A 342 -1.28 -4.02 13.83
N ILE A 343 -1.44 -3.65 12.56
CA ILE A 343 -1.72 -2.26 12.16
C ILE A 343 -3.08 -1.82 12.72
N ALA A 344 -4.11 -2.65 12.63
CA ALA A 344 -5.43 -2.36 13.20
C ALA A 344 -5.35 -2.14 14.71
N GLY A 345 -4.63 -2.98 15.44
CA GLY A 345 -4.42 -2.81 16.88
C GLY A 345 -3.67 -1.51 17.22
N LEU A 346 -2.74 -1.06 16.38
CA LEU A 346 -2.07 0.22 16.57
C LEU A 346 -2.99 1.41 16.26
N ILE A 347 -3.87 1.29 15.27
CA ILE A 347 -4.91 2.30 14.96
C ILE A 347 -5.88 2.42 16.14
N GLU A 348 -6.40 1.30 16.65
CA GLU A 348 -7.29 1.28 17.83
C GLU A 348 -6.64 1.90 19.07
N ALA A 349 -5.36 1.65 19.26
CA ALA A 349 -4.60 2.20 20.38
C ALA A 349 -4.23 3.69 20.19
N GLY A 350 -4.59 4.32 19.07
CA GLY A 350 -4.21 5.69 18.71
C GLY A 350 -2.70 5.87 18.49
N LYS A 351 -1.98 4.79 18.19
CA LYS A 351 -0.53 4.79 17.92
C LYS A 351 -0.18 4.83 16.43
N LEU A 352 -1.17 4.63 15.57
CA LEU A 352 -1.05 4.77 14.12
C LEU A 352 -2.27 5.50 13.59
N THR A 353 -2.02 6.57 12.83
CA THR A 353 -3.05 7.36 12.15
C THR A 353 -2.92 7.11 10.65
N PRO A 354 -3.91 6.46 10.01
CA PRO A 354 -3.95 6.34 8.55
C PRO A 354 -4.11 7.72 7.90
N LEU A 355 -3.38 7.96 6.82
CA LEU A 355 -3.50 9.18 6.04
C LEU A 355 -3.99 8.86 4.62
N GLU A 356 -4.96 9.64 4.14
CA GLU A 356 -5.57 9.44 2.83
C GLU A 356 -5.83 10.76 2.11
N THR A 357 -5.68 10.74 0.80
CA THR A 357 -6.14 11.78 -0.12
C THR A 357 -7.20 11.16 -1.02
N VAL A 358 -8.44 11.63 -0.89
CA VAL A 358 -9.57 11.16 -1.68
C VAL A 358 -9.84 12.15 -2.81
N VAL A 359 -9.95 11.64 -4.03
CA VAL A 359 -10.39 12.37 -5.21
C VAL A 359 -11.74 11.80 -5.62
N GLU A 360 -12.74 12.66 -5.81
CA GLU A 360 -14.09 12.25 -6.23
C GLU A 360 -14.20 12.26 -7.76
N GLY A 361 -14.81 11.20 -8.32
CA GLY A 361 -15.16 11.09 -9.73
C GLY A 361 -14.18 10.23 -10.54
N PHE A 362 -14.75 9.25 -11.25
CA PHE A 362 -14.03 8.28 -12.08
C PHE A 362 -13.14 8.95 -13.14
N GLU A 363 -13.62 10.02 -13.76
CA GLU A 363 -12.95 10.77 -14.82
C GLU A 363 -11.65 11.46 -14.35
N GLN A 364 -11.45 11.60 -13.04
CA GLN A 364 -10.25 12.23 -12.48
C GLN A 364 -9.01 11.31 -12.51
N LEU A 365 -9.16 9.99 -12.71
CA LEU A 365 -8.07 9.00 -12.65
C LEU A 365 -6.82 9.40 -13.45
N PRO A 366 -6.91 9.81 -14.74
CA PRO A 366 -5.73 10.16 -15.54
C PRO A 366 -4.98 11.40 -15.04
N THR A 367 -5.68 12.31 -14.36
CA THR A 367 -5.09 13.52 -13.80
C THR A 367 -4.58 13.28 -12.38
N ALA A 368 -5.37 12.61 -11.56
CA ALA A 368 -5.08 12.36 -10.16
C ALA A 368 -3.78 11.56 -9.96
N ILE A 369 -3.46 10.61 -10.83
CA ILE A 369 -2.23 9.81 -10.70
C ILE A 369 -0.96 10.67 -10.69
N ASN A 370 -0.96 11.81 -11.37
CA ASN A 370 0.18 12.72 -11.40
C ASN A 370 0.42 13.40 -10.04
N MET A 371 -0.58 13.43 -9.13
CA MET A 371 -0.39 13.97 -7.78
C MET A 371 0.70 13.23 -7.01
N LEU A 372 0.90 11.93 -7.29
CA LEU A 372 1.95 11.11 -6.68
C LEU A 372 3.35 11.63 -7.02
N PHE A 373 3.56 12.05 -8.26
CA PHE A 373 4.84 12.51 -8.79
C PHE A 373 5.07 14.00 -8.54
N ASP A 374 3.99 14.77 -8.41
CA ASP A 374 4.02 16.20 -8.04
C ASP A 374 4.16 16.41 -6.52
N GLY A 375 4.04 15.33 -5.74
CA GLY A 375 4.03 15.40 -4.28
C GLY A 375 2.83 16.19 -3.74
N LYS A 376 1.66 16.09 -4.36
CA LYS A 376 0.44 16.80 -3.96
C LYS A 376 -0.47 15.98 -3.03
N ASN A 377 -0.31 14.66 -2.99
CA ASN A 377 -1.04 13.79 -2.08
C ASN A 377 -0.41 13.75 -0.70
N VAL A 378 -1.22 13.46 0.31
CA VAL A 378 -0.82 13.08 1.66
C VAL A 378 -1.41 11.69 1.91
N GLY A 379 -0.58 10.76 2.41
CA GLY A 379 -0.99 9.39 2.61
C GLY A 379 -1.37 8.66 1.33
N LYS A 380 -2.32 7.76 1.45
CA LYS A 380 -2.85 6.95 0.34
C LYS A 380 -3.71 7.79 -0.59
N LEU A 381 -3.39 7.78 -1.88
CA LEU A 381 -4.21 8.40 -2.92
C LEU A 381 -5.22 7.38 -3.45
N VAL A 382 -6.49 7.71 -3.35
CA VAL A 382 -7.61 6.91 -3.87
C VAL A 382 -8.58 7.76 -4.65
N VAL A 383 -9.25 7.16 -5.62
CA VAL A 383 -10.37 7.78 -6.33
C VAL A 383 -11.65 7.05 -5.93
N LYS A 384 -12.64 7.81 -5.46
CA LYS A 384 -13.98 7.32 -5.26
C LYS A 384 -14.75 7.44 -6.58
N VAL A 385 -15.25 6.32 -7.05
CA VAL A 385 -15.79 6.20 -8.41
C VAL A 385 -17.12 6.93 -8.58
N GLY A 386 -18.02 6.77 -7.61
CA GLY A 386 -19.35 7.42 -7.64
C GLY A 386 -20.34 6.77 -6.69
#